data_d9b198d7412f2d5fafed62bb5f789b28
#
_entry.id   d9b198d7412f2d5fafed62bb5f789b28
#
_cell.length_a   1.000
_cell.length_b   1.000
_cell.length_c   1.000
_cell.angle_alpha   90.00
_cell.angle_beta   90.00
_cell.angle_gamma   90.00
#
_symmetry.space_group_name_H-M   'P 1'
#
loop_
_entity.id
_entity.type
_entity.pdbx_description
1 polymer ?
#
loop_
_entity_poly.entity_id
_entity_poly.type
_entity_poly.pdbx_seq_one_letter_code
_entity_poly.pdbx_strand_id
1 'polypeptide(L)'
;TSRRQRQMCIRDRVISGNENQTVTLYSDLGFFKLLGDIDDLNTLMDYIPESLQRLYSYNKPQRKDLILTLQTYLDNNQSLNKTAQALFIHYKTATYRIDKIGKMTGMDFKNPNEMLNVRIGLILYKMLEKAR
;
A
#
# COMPACT_ATOMS: atom_id res chain seq x y z
N THR A 1 -2.73 -4.85 -27.95
CA THR A 1 -1.65 -3.99 -27.43
C THR A 1 -0.43 -4.79 -27.06
N SER A 2 0.76 -4.26 -27.35
CA SER A 2 1.99 -4.92 -27.03
C SER A 2 2.22 -4.98 -25.50
N ARG A 3 3.04 -5.94 -25.07
CA ARG A 3 3.46 -6.03 -23.68
C ARG A 3 4.05 -4.73 -23.17
N ARG A 4 4.85 -4.08 -24.02
CA ARG A 4 5.51 -2.81 -23.69
C ARG A 4 4.47 -1.71 -23.42
N GLN A 5 3.40 -1.67 -24.21
CA GLN A 5 2.32 -0.70 -23.99
C GLN A 5 1.58 -0.97 -22.69
N ARG A 6 1.36 -2.24 -22.35
CA ARG A 6 0.73 -2.57 -21.06
C ARG A 6 1.59 -2.15 -19.88
N GLN A 7 2.91 -2.34 -19.98
CA GLN A 7 3.84 -1.87 -18.95
C GLN A 7 3.76 -0.37 -18.77
N MET A 8 3.73 0.38 -19.87
CA MET A 8 3.60 1.84 -19.82
C MET A 8 2.28 2.26 -19.19
N CYS A 9 1.18 1.61 -19.53
CA CYS A 9 -0.13 1.92 -18.96
C CYS A 9 -0.17 1.71 -17.45
N ILE A 10 0.39 0.61 -16.97
CA ILE A 10 0.47 0.32 -15.53
C ILE A 10 1.33 1.35 -14.83
N ARG A 11 2.47 1.65 -15.42
CA ARG A 11 3.40 2.66 -14.91
C ARG A 11 2.75 4.03 -14.79
N ASP A 12 2.05 4.46 -15.84
CA ASP A 12 1.39 5.76 -15.87
C ASP A 12 0.28 5.83 -14.82
N ARG A 13 -0.48 4.75 -14.64
CA ARG A 13 -1.53 4.70 -13.62
C ARG A 13 -0.96 4.85 -12.22
N VAL A 14 0.17 4.20 -11.95
CA VAL A 14 0.84 4.32 -10.65
C VAL A 14 1.33 5.75 -10.45
N ILE A 15 1.98 6.34 -11.45
CA ILE A 15 2.51 7.69 -11.39
C ILE A 15 1.39 8.72 -11.19
N SER A 16 0.29 8.60 -11.91
CA SER A 16 -0.79 9.59 -11.87
C SER A 16 -1.60 9.57 -10.56
N GLY A 17 -1.37 8.60 -9.70
CA GLY A 17 -2.14 8.47 -8.46
C GLY A 17 -1.72 9.40 -7.34
N ASN A 18 -0.43 9.58 -7.18
CA ASN A 18 0.16 10.45 -6.18
C ASN A 18 1.54 10.79 -6.71
N GLU A 19 1.61 11.89 -7.43
CA GLU A 19 2.74 12.19 -8.29
C GLU A 19 4.10 11.96 -7.65
N ASN A 20 4.35 12.56 -6.52
CA ASN A 20 5.69 12.52 -5.93
C ASN A 20 6.05 11.15 -5.35
N GLN A 21 5.19 10.59 -4.53
CA GLN A 21 5.43 9.29 -3.89
C GLN A 21 5.47 8.16 -4.91
N THR A 22 4.56 8.18 -5.87
CA THR A 22 4.45 7.09 -6.84
C THR A 22 5.66 7.04 -7.76
N VAL A 23 6.15 8.20 -8.19
CA VAL A 23 7.37 8.27 -9.01
C VAL A 23 8.57 7.74 -8.22
N THR A 24 8.71 8.15 -6.96
CA THR A 24 9.79 7.68 -6.10
C THR A 24 9.75 6.17 -5.93
N LEU A 25 8.57 5.61 -5.64
CA LEU A 25 8.41 4.16 -5.50
C LEU A 25 8.77 3.44 -6.79
N TYR A 26 8.35 3.94 -7.93
CA TYR A 26 8.65 3.33 -9.21
C TYR A 26 10.16 3.36 -9.50
N SER A 27 10.81 4.48 -9.18
CA SER A 27 12.25 4.64 -9.40
C SER A 27 13.08 3.75 -8.47
N ASP A 28 12.65 3.65 -7.20
CA ASP A 28 13.43 2.99 -6.15
C ASP A 28 13.20 1.48 -6.08
N LEU A 29 11.99 1.03 -6.44
CA LEU A 29 11.63 -0.37 -6.34
C LEU A 29 11.64 -1.02 -7.73
N GLY A 30 12.77 -1.66 -8.06
CA GLY A 30 12.94 -2.31 -9.36
C GLY A 30 11.89 -3.36 -9.67
N PHE A 31 11.26 -3.96 -8.65
CA PHE A 31 10.25 -4.99 -8.88
C PHE A 31 9.00 -4.45 -9.59
N PHE A 32 8.78 -3.13 -9.59
CA PHE A 32 7.69 -2.56 -10.39
C PHE A 32 7.83 -2.88 -11.88
N LYS A 33 9.07 -3.04 -12.35
CA LYS A 33 9.31 -3.47 -13.72
C LYS A 33 8.80 -4.88 -13.95
N LEU A 34 8.93 -5.75 -12.93
CA LEU A 34 8.37 -7.09 -13.00
C LEU A 34 6.85 -7.07 -13.03
N LEU A 35 6.23 -6.19 -12.25
CA LEU A 35 4.77 -6.05 -12.24
C LEU A 35 4.24 -5.61 -13.61
N GLY A 36 5.02 -4.79 -14.32
CA GLY A 36 4.65 -4.36 -15.65
C GLY A 36 4.60 -5.50 -16.66
N ASP A 37 5.29 -6.60 -16.39
CA ASP A 37 5.29 -7.78 -17.25
C ASP A 37 4.11 -8.71 -16.99
N ILE A 38 3.33 -8.49 -15.93
CA ILE A 38 2.22 -9.34 -15.57
C ILE A 38 0.95 -8.81 -16.21
N ASP A 39 0.33 -9.65 -17.04
CA ASP A 39 -0.84 -9.26 -17.84
C ASP A 39 -2.12 -9.14 -16.99
N ASP A 40 -2.28 -10.04 -16.03
CA ASP A 40 -3.47 -10.10 -15.18
C ASP A 40 -3.13 -9.71 -13.76
N LEU A 41 -3.44 -8.47 -13.39
CA LEU A 41 -3.20 -7.96 -12.04
C LEU A 41 -4.04 -8.69 -10.98
N ASN A 42 -5.18 -9.28 -11.39
CA ASN A 42 -6.02 -10.01 -10.44
C ASN A 42 -5.31 -11.25 -9.90
N THR A 43 -4.42 -11.85 -10.70
CA THR A 43 -3.61 -12.98 -10.24
C THR A 43 -2.73 -12.59 -9.05
N LEU A 44 -2.30 -11.34 -9.01
CA LEU A 44 -1.46 -10.83 -7.93
C LEU A 44 -2.19 -10.74 -6.60
N MET A 45 -3.52 -10.67 -6.62
CA MET A 45 -4.31 -10.61 -5.39
C MET A 45 -4.08 -11.84 -4.50
N ASP A 46 -3.76 -12.99 -5.11
CA ASP A 46 -3.50 -14.22 -4.35
C ASP A 46 -2.25 -14.12 -3.48
N TYR A 47 -1.37 -13.16 -3.79
CA TYR A 47 -0.12 -12.96 -3.06
C TYR A 47 -0.21 -11.87 -2.00
N ILE A 48 -1.37 -11.24 -1.86
CA ILE A 48 -1.57 -10.20 -0.86
C ILE A 48 -1.79 -10.86 0.50
N PRO A 49 -1.09 -10.40 1.56
CA PRO A 49 -1.26 -10.99 2.89
C PRO A 49 -2.70 -10.96 3.36
N GLU A 50 -3.11 -12.02 4.05
CA GLU A 50 -4.46 -12.12 4.57
C GLU A 50 -4.80 -10.97 5.52
N SER A 51 -3.84 -10.53 6.32
CA SER A 51 -4.02 -9.39 7.22
C SER A 51 -4.42 -8.13 6.46
N LEU A 52 -3.78 -7.87 5.34
CA LEU A 52 -4.11 -6.70 4.52
C LEU A 52 -5.48 -6.87 3.85
N GLN A 53 -5.81 -8.08 3.42
CA GLN A 53 -7.13 -8.36 2.86
C GLN A 53 -8.23 -8.09 3.88
N ARG A 54 -7.99 -8.44 5.15
CA ARG A 54 -8.94 -8.15 6.23
C ARG A 54 -9.15 -6.64 6.40
N LEU A 55 -8.08 -5.86 6.31
CA LEU A 55 -8.18 -4.40 6.39
C LEU A 55 -9.04 -3.84 5.26
N TYR A 56 -8.80 -4.31 4.05
CA TYR A 56 -9.58 -3.83 2.88
C TYR A 56 -11.01 -4.32 2.89
N SER A 57 -11.31 -5.40 3.62
CA SER A 57 -12.68 -5.91 3.79
C SER A 57 -13.43 -5.17 4.89
N TYR A 58 -12.77 -4.32 5.65
CA TYR A 58 -13.40 -3.58 6.74
C TYR A 58 -14.37 -2.54 6.18
N ASN A 59 -15.65 -2.79 6.36
CA ASN A 59 -16.70 -1.99 5.72
C ASN A 59 -17.18 -0.86 6.64
N LYS A 60 -16.28 0.07 6.95
CA LYS A 60 -16.56 1.25 7.77
C LYS A 60 -15.92 2.47 7.14
N PRO A 61 -16.45 3.67 7.39
CA PRO A 61 -15.87 4.90 6.82
C PRO A 61 -14.41 5.12 7.22
N GLN A 62 -13.99 4.63 8.39
CA GLN A 62 -12.62 4.75 8.87
C GLN A 62 -11.60 3.97 8.05
N ARG A 63 -12.06 3.05 7.18
CA ARG A 63 -11.13 2.22 6.39
C ARG A 63 -10.11 3.06 5.63
N LYS A 64 -10.55 4.13 4.99
CA LYS A 64 -9.66 4.99 4.22
C LYS A 64 -8.59 5.62 5.11
N ASP A 65 -8.98 6.10 6.27
CA ASP A 65 -8.04 6.69 7.22
C ASP A 65 -7.05 5.66 7.75
N LEU A 66 -7.52 4.44 8.01
CA LEU A 66 -6.65 3.37 8.48
C LEU A 66 -5.64 2.96 7.41
N ILE A 67 -6.08 2.82 6.18
CA ILE A 67 -5.19 2.45 5.07
C ILE A 67 -4.15 3.54 4.84
N LEU A 68 -4.57 4.80 4.83
CA LEU A 68 -3.66 5.93 4.67
C LEU A 68 -2.66 6.00 5.81
N THR A 69 -3.11 5.77 7.04
CA THR A 69 -2.23 5.76 8.21
C THR A 69 -1.20 4.63 8.10
N LEU A 70 -1.64 3.44 7.71
CA LEU A 70 -0.73 2.30 7.53
C LEU A 70 0.32 2.59 6.47
N GLN A 71 -0.10 3.11 5.32
CA GLN A 71 0.81 3.45 4.23
C GLN A 71 1.84 4.48 4.68
N THR A 72 1.40 5.54 5.34
CA THR A 72 2.28 6.59 5.83
C THR A 72 3.24 6.06 6.89
N TYR A 73 2.74 5.18 7.76
CA TYR A 73 3.55 4.56 8.80
C TYR A 73 4.71 3.75 8.20
N LEU A 74 4.41 2.94 7.19
CA LEU A 74 5.44 2.15 6.53
C LEU A 74 6.41 3.02 5.72
N ASP A 75 5.91 4.08 5.10
CA ASP A 75 6.75 5.02 4.34
C ASP A 75 7.71 5.79 5.24
N ASN A 76 7.38 5.91 6.52
CA ASN A 76 8.20 6.60 7.51
C ASN A 76 8.93 5.63 8.45
N ASN A 77 9.22 4.43 7.97
CA ASN A 77 9.97 3.41 8.69
C ASN A 77 9.37 3.08 10.05
N GLN A 78 8.05 3.03 10.13
CA GLN A 78 7.30 2.69 11.34
C GLN A 78 7.51 3.70 12.47
N SER A 79 7.70 4.97 12.13
CA SER A 79 7.79 6.05 13.12
C SER A 79 6.40 6.67 13.33
N LEU A 80 5.85 6.51 14.53
CA LEU A 80 4.56 7.10 14.88
C LEU A 80 4.62 8.63 14.88
N ASN A 81 5.73 9.20 15.33
CA ASN A 81 5.90 10.66 15.33
C ASN A 81 5.88 11.22 13.91
N LYS A 82 6.65 10.63 13.01
CA LYS A 82 6.70 11.09 11.62
C LYS A 82 5.36 10.85 10.91
N THR A 83 4.70 9.75 11.22
CA THR A 83 3.38 9.44 10.67
C THR A 83 2.37 10.51 11.08
N ALA A 84 2.33 10.85 12.37
CA ALA A 84 1.41 11.87 12.88
C ALA A 84 1.69 13.22 12.22
N GLN A 85 2.95 13.60 12.09
CA GLN A 85 3.33 14.85 11.43
C GLN A 85 2.91 14.87 9.96
N ALA A 86 3.16 13.79 9.24
CA ALA A 86 2.83 13.71 7.83
C ALA A 86 1.32 13.78 7.57
N LEU A 87 0.53 13.23 8.47
CA LEU A 87 -0.93 13.21 8.35
C LEU A 87 -1.62 14.39 9.03
N PHE A 88 -0.86 15.27 9.71
CA PHE A 88 -1.40 16.39 10.45
C PHE A 88 -2.40 15.94 11.52
N ILE A 89 -2.08 14.86 12.22
CA ILE A 89 -2.90 14.31 13.30
C ILE A 89 -2.09 14.25 14.59
N HIS A 90 -2.78 14.11 15.70
CA HIS A 90 -2.12 13.95 16.99
C HIS A 90 -1.45 12.59 17.08
N TYR A 91 -0.33 12.51 17.79
CA TYR A 91 0.40 11.27 18.02
C TYR A 91 -0.49 10.15 18.57
N LYS A 92 -1.37 10.49 19.51
CA LYS A 92 -2.30 9.51 20.09
C LYS A 92 -3.27 8.94 19.04
N THR A 93 -3.69 9.76 18.09
CA THR A 93 -4.54 9.31 17.00
C THR A 93 -3.82 8.32 16.09
N ALA A 94 -2.56 8.63 15.74
CA ALA A 94 -1.74 7.72 14.94
C ALA A 94 -1.55 6.39 15.66
N THR A 95 -1.21 6.44 16.95
CA THR A 95 -1.02 5.25 17.78
C THR A 95 -2.29 4.41 17.83
N TYR A 96 -3.43 5.06 18.07
CA TYR A 96 -4.72 4.37 18.12
C TYR A 96 -5.03 3.65 16.79
N ARG A 97 -4.80 4.32 15.69
CA ARG A 97 -5.09 3.75 14.37
C ARG A 97 -4.21 2.53 14.07
N ILE A 98 -2.91 2.62 14.37
CA ILE A 98 -1.99 1.51 14.15
C ILE A 98 -2.33 0.33 15.06
N ASP A 99 -2.62 0.58 16.34
CA ASP A 99 -3.06 -0.46 17.27
C ASP A 99 -4.34 -1.13 16.79
N LYS A 100 -5.29 -0.34 16.31
CA LYS A 100 -6.55 -0.87 15.80
C LYS A 100 -6.31 -1.77 14.59
N ILE A 101 -5.44 -1.37 13.68
CA ILE A 101 -5.09 -2.20 12.52
C ILE A 101 -4.50 -3.52 12.99
N GLY A 102 -3.55 -3.50 13.92
CA GLY A 102 -2.94 -4.72 14.45
C GLY A 102 -3.95 -5.66 15.08
N LYS A 103 -4.84 -5.13 15.90
CA LYS A 103 -5.86 -5.94 16.58
C LYS A 103 -6.90 -6.49 15.63
N MET A 104 -7.31 -5.69 14.67
CA MET A 104 -8.37 -6.06 13.74
C MET A 104 -7.89 -7.08 12.71
N THR A 105 -6.65 -6.97 12.26
CA THR A 105 -6.12 -7.78 11.15
C THR A 105 -5.20 -8.90 11.59
N GLY A 106 -4.63 -8.81 12.78
CA GLY A 106 -3.60 -9.74 13.22
C GLY A 106 -2.22 -9.45 12.61
N MET A 107 -2.06 -8.28 12.00
CA MET A 107 -0.81 -7.90 11.34
C MET A 107 0.32 -7.77 12.35
N ASP A 108 1.46 -8.39 12.06
CA ASP A 108 2.65 -8.33 12.92
C ASP A 108 3.62 -7.29 12.37
N PHE A 109 3.63 -6.11 12.99
CA PHE A 109 4.49 -5.01 12.56
C PHE A 109 5.97 -5.25 12.82
N LYS A 110 6.30 -6.27 13.61
CA LYS A 110 7.70 -6.61 13.91
C LYS A 110 8.29 -7.61 12.94
N ASN A 111 7.45 -8.24 12.11
CA ASN A 111 7.89 -9.23 11.15
C ASN A 111 8.26 -8.54 9.83
N PRO A 112 9.56 -8.45 9.47
CA PRO A 112 9.98 -7.73 8.26
C PRO A 112 9.44 -8.35 6.98
N ASN A 113 9.28 -9.67 6.93
CA ASN A 113 8.72 -10.33 5.74
C ASN A 113 7.25 -9.98 5.55
N GLU A 114 6.48 -9.95 6.64
CA GLU A 114 5.08 -9.56 6.56
C GLU A 114 4.96 -8.11 6.13
N MET A 115 5.80 -7.23 6.69
CA MET A 115 5.78 -5.81 6.32
C MET A 115 6.14 -5.59 4.86
N LEU A 116 7.09 -6.34 4.34
CA LEU A 116 7.41 -6.29 2.91
C LEU A 116 6.19 -6.68 2.06
N ASN A 117 5.54 -7.78 2.42
CA ASN A 117 4.37 -8.25 1.70
C ASN A 117 3.20 -7.27 1.82
N VAL A 118 3.03 -6.64 2.98
CA VAL A 118 2.01 -5.61 3.18
C VAL A 118 2.28 -4.40 2.28
N ARG A 119 3.52 -3.95 2.19
CA ARG A 119 3.86 -2.83 1.31
C ARG A 119 3.57 -3.16 -0.15
N ILE A 120 3.95 -4.35 -0.59
CA ILE A 120 3.65 -4.80 -1.95
C ILE A 120 2.14 -4.84 -2.16
N GLY A 121 1.40 -5.38 -1.20
CA GLY A 121 -0.05 -5.48 -1.28
C GLY A 121 -0.74 -4.12 -1.38
N LEU A 122 -0.27 -3.12 -0.62
CA LEU A 122 -0.80 -1.76 -0.70
C LEU A 122 -0.63 -1.18 -2.10
N ILE A 123 0.54 -1.41 -2.70
CA ILE A 123 0.81 -0.95 -4.06
C ILE A 123 -0.11 -1.66 -5.06
N LEU A 124 -0.29 -2.97 -4.91
CA LEU A 124 -1.15 -3.74 -5.80
C LEU A 124 -2.60 -3.28 -5.72
N TYR A 125 -3.12 -3.03 -4.53
CA TYR A 125 -4.47 -2.51 -4.37
C TYR A 125 -4.64 -1.16 -5.06
N LYS A 126 -3.65 -0.30 -4.92
CA LYS A 126 -3.68 1.02 -5.55
C LYS A 126 -3.69 0.92 -7.07
N MET A 127 -2.87 0.01 -7.62
CA MET A 127 -2.85 -0.24 -9.06
C MET A 127 -4.19 -0.78 -9.55
N LEU A 128 -4.78 -1.72 -8.82
CA LEU A 128 -6.06 -2.32 -9.19
C LEU A 128 -7.20 -1.31 -9.13
N GLU A 129 -7.21 -0.44 -8.12
CA GLU A 129 -8.21 0.62 -8.02
C GLU A 129 -8.17 1.55 -9.23
N LYS A 130 -6.97 1.86 -9.70
CA LYS A 130 -6.80 2.74 -10.85
C LYS A 130 -7.05 2.05 -12.19
N ALA A 131 -6.92 0.74 -12.23
CA ALA A 131 -7.20 -0.02 -13.45
C ALA A 131 -8.69 -0.14 -13.72
N ARG A 132 -9.54 0.12 -12.72
CA ARG A 132 -10.99 0.16 -12.85
C ARG A 132 -11.44 1.56 -13.31
#